data_c88161054aeac0af9bc78f17432d8f57
#
_entry.id   c88161054aeac0af9bc78f17432d8f57
#
_cell.length_a   1.000
_cell.length_b   1.000
_cell.length_c   1.000
_cell.angle_alpha   90.00
_cell.angle_beta   90.00
_cell.angle_gamma   90.00
#
_symmetry.space_group_name_H-M   'P 1'
#
loop_
_entity.id
_entity.type
_entity.pdbx_description
1 polymer ?
#
loop_
_entity_poly.entity_id
_entity_poly.type
_entity_poly.pdbx_seq_one_letter_code
_entity_poly.pdbx_strand_id
1 'polypeptide(L)'
;MIRVVLADDQALVRAGFKLLLDTEDGFEVVGEASNGAEAVAVARVRTPDIVVMDIRMPGTDGLEATRQISADPDLRDTKVLVLTTFDVDEYVFEALRGGASGFLLKDVEPVELLHALRVVAAGEALLAPSVTRRLIAEYASRPENRRLHPSALRELTDREREVLALVAGGLSNDEIAEHLVISPATARTHVSRIMTKIAARDRAQLVVLAYESGLVTPKRL
;
A
#
# COMPACT_ATOMS: atom_id res chain seq x y z
N MET A 1 -16.58 -10.58 -3.71
CA MET A 1 -15.50 -11.37 -4.32
C MET A 1 -14.41 -10.39 -4.70
N ILE A 2 -13.18 -10.59 -4.24
CA ILE A 2 -12.05 -9.71 -4.50
C ILE A 2 -11.46 -10.08 -5.86
N ARG A 3 -11.44 -9.13 -6.79
CA ARG A 3 -10.97 -9.33 -8.16
C ARG A 3 -9.50 -8.98 -8.24
N VAL A 4 -8.66 -9.95 -8.62
CA VAL A 4 -7.20 -9.87 -8.59
C VAL A 4 -6.61 -9.99 -9.98
N VAL A 5 -5.64 -9.12 -10.30
CA VAL A 5 -4.73 -9.28 -11.43
C VAL A 5 -3.36 -9.71 -10.89
N LEU A 6 -2.75 -10.71 -11.49
CA LEU A 6 -1.41 -11.21 -11.16
C LEU A 6 -0.40 -10.72 -12.20
N ALA A 7 0.60 -9.96 -11.78
CA ALA A 7 1.66 -9.44 -12.63
C ALA A 7 3.04 -9.91 -12.12
N ASP A 8 3.65 -10.83 -12.86
CA ASP A 8 4.94 -11.45 -12.55
C ASP A 8 5.53 -11.99 -13.85
N ASP A 9 6.83 -11.89 -14.09
CA ASP A 9 7.46 -12.41 -15.31
C ASP A 9 7.61 -13.94 -15.28
N GLN A 10 7.59 -14.55 -14.09
CA GLN A 10 7.75 -15.99 -13.89
C GLN A 10 6.41 -16.72 -14.00
N ALA A 11 6.18 -17.41 -15.10
CA ALA A 11 4.92 -18.14 -15.35
C ALA A 11 4.56 -19.16 -14.26
N LEU A 12 5.57 -19.83 -13.66
CA LEU A 12 5.33 -20.79 -12.59
C LEU A 12 4.84 -20.12 -11.30
N VAL A 13 5.38 -18.96 -10.96
CA VAL A 13 4.96 -18.16 -9.80
C VAL A 13 3.53 -17.70 -9.99
N ARG A 14 3.19 -17.12 -11.17
CA ARG A 14 1.81 -16.72 -11.48
C ARG A 14 0.83 -17.90 -11.38
N ALA A 15 1.18 -19.05 -11.96
CA ALA A 15 0.35 -20.25 -11.88
C ALA A 15 0.13 -20.73 -10.43
N GLY A 16 1.16 -20.65 -9.59
CA GLY A 16 1.08 -20.98 -8.17
C GLY A 16 0.13 -20.06 -7.40
N PHE A 17 0.26 -18.74 -7.58
CA PHE A 17 -0.65 -17.78 -6.94
C PHE A 17 -2.07 -17.88 -7.48
N LYS A 18 -2.23 -18.13 -8.78
CA LYS A 18 -3.56 -18.36 -9.37
C LYS A 18 -4.24 -19.56 -8.73
N LEU A 19 -3.54 -20.69 -8.64
CA LEU A 19 -4.08 -21.91 -8.00
C LEU A 19 -4.47 -21.64 -6.54
N LEU A 20 -3.63 -20.93 -5.78
CA LEU A 20 -3.91 -20.56 -4.40
C LEU A 20 -5.20 -19.74 -4.30
N LEU A 21 -5.37 -18.71 -5.15
CA LEU A 21 -6.53 -17.84 -5.13
C LEU A 21 -7.80 -18.54 -5.64
N ASP A 22 -7.68 -19.40 -6.65
CA ASP A 22 -8.81 -20.16 -7.20
C ASP A 22 -9.35 -21.23 -6.21
N THR A 23 -8.52 -21.66 -5.22
CA THR A 23 -8.95 -22.60 -4.17
C THR A 23 -9.53 -21.93 -2.94
N GLU A 24 -9.44 -20.61 -2.84
CA GLU A 24 -9.94 -19.83 -1.69
C GLU A 24 -11.23 -19.07 -2.01
N ASP A 25 -12.23 -19.25 -1.17
CA ASP A 25 -13.48 -18.51 -1.31
C ASP A 25 -13.27 -16.98 -1.15
N GLY A 26 -13.93 -16.25 -2.02
CA GLY A 26 -13.92 -14.78 -1.96
C GLY A 26 -12.89 -14.10 -2.87
N PHE A 27 -12.11 -14.85 -3.64
CA PHE A 27 -11.19 -14.31 -4.65
C PHE A 27 -11.55 -14.74 -6.07
N GLU A 28 -11.15 -13.93 -7.05
CA GLU A 28 -11.27 -14.20 -8.48
C GLU A 28 -10.07 -13.63 -9.21
N VAL A 29 -9.28 -14.45 -9.89
CA VAL A 29 -8.21 -13.98 -10.78
C VAL A 29 -8.81 -13.56 -12.11
N VAL A 30 -8.91 -12.25 -12.33
CA VAL A 30 -9.54 -11.65 -13.52
C VAL A 30 -8.57 -11.36 -14.66
N GLY A 31 -7.25 -11.54 -14.42
CA GLY A 31 -6.23 -11.35 -15.45
C GLY A 31 -4.83 -11.67 -14.95
N GLU A 32 -3.94 -11.90 -15.92
CA GLU A 32 -2.53 -12.16 -15.71
C GLU A 32 -1.71 -11.23 -16.62
N ALA A 33 -0.49 -10.88 -16.18
CA ALA A 33 0.46 -10.07 -16.94
C ALA A 33 1.88 -10.59 -16.69
N SER A 34 2.74 -10.51 -17.72
CA SER A 34 4.14 -10.93 -17.65
C SER A 34 5.13 -9.77 -17.58
N ASN A 35 4.64 -8.54 -17.61
CA ASN A 35 5.40 -7.30 -17.48
C ASN A 35 4.50 -6.14 -17.05
N GLY A 36 5.12 -5.02 -16.68
CA GLY A 36 4.39 -3.87 -16.16
C GLY A 36 3.44 -3.22 -17.16
N ALA A 37 3.80 -3.16 -18.43
CA ALA A 37 2.93 -2.58 -19.46
C ALA A 37 1.66 -3.41 -19.68
N GLU A 38 1.79 -4.75 -19.71
CA GLU A 38 0.63 -5.64 -19.71
C GLU A 38 -0.21 -5.50 -18.45
N ALA A 39 0.41 -5.38 -17.27
CA ALA A 39 -0.29 -5.20 -16.01
C ALA A 39 -1.18 -3.94 -16.04
N VAL A 40 -0.67 -2.81 -16.50
CA VAL A 40 -1.44 -1.57 -16.68
C VAL A 40 -2.58 -1.76 -17.67
N ALA A 41 -2.31 -2.38 -18.83
CA ALA A 41 -3.33 -2.61 -19.85
C ALA A 41 -4.46 -3.53 -19.35
N VAL A 42 -4.11 -4.62 -18.66
CA VAL A 42 -5.08 -5.56 -18.08
C VAL A 42 -5.87 -4.88 -16.95
N ALA A 43 -5.23 -4.09 -16.10
CA ALA A 43 -5.90 -3.34 -15.04
C ALA A 43 -6.95 -2.38 -15.61
N ARG A 44 -6.65 -1.64 -16.68
CA ARG A 44 -7.62 -0.74 -17.36
C ARG A 44 -8.84 -1.47 -17.93
N VAL A 45 -8.63 -2.66 -18.48
CA VAL A 45 -9.71 -3.44 -19.10
C VAL A 45 -10.56 -4.15 -18.03
N ARG A 46 -9.92 -4.66 -16.98
CA ARG A 46 -10.56 -5.51 -15.99
C ARG A 46 -11.04 -4.75 -14.75
N THR A 47 -10.50 -3.56 -14.49
CA THR A 47 -10.77 -2.77 -13.27
C THR A 47 -10.79 -3.66 -12.01
N PRO A 48 -9.65 -4.30 -11.67
CA PRO A 48 -9.56 -5.19 -10.52
C PRO A 48 -9.61 -4.40 -9.21
N ASP A 49 -9.95 -5.09 -8.11
CA ASP A 49 -9.80 -4.52 -6.78
C ASP A 49 -8.32 -4.43 -6.39
N ILE A 50 -7.52 -5.45 -6.78
CA ILE A 50 -6.09 -5.52 -6.46
C ILE A 50 -5.28 -5.99 -7.66
N VAL A 51 -4.12 -5.37 -7.86
CA VAL A 51 -3.04 -5.89 -8.69
C VAL A 51 -1.93 -6.39 -7.76
N VAL A 52 -1.63 -7.68 -7.81
CA VAL A 52 -0.42 -8.25 -7.20
C VAL A 52 0.72 -8.05 -8.19
N MET A 53 1.73 -7.28 -7.79
CA MET A 53 2.74 -6.74 -8.70
C MET A 53 4.15 -7.15 -8.29
N ASP A 54 4.84 -7.93 -9.13
CA ASP A 54 6.28 -8.07 -8.96
C ASP A 54 7.01 -6.80 -9.37
N ILE A 55 8.12 -6.50 -8.71
CA ILE A 55 8.96 -5.33 -9.05
C ILE A 55 9.78 -5.61 -10.30
N ARG A 56 10.44 -6.76 -10.35
CA ARG A 56 11.39 -7.04 -11.43
C ARG A 56 10.73 -7.79 -12.57
N MET A 57 10.34 -7.03 -13.57
CA MET A 57 9.80 -7.56 -14.82
C MET A 57 10.49 -6.92 -16.02
N PRO A 58 10.57 -7.61 -17.19
CA PRO A 58 11.20 -7.08 -18.39
C PRO A 58 10.42 -5.89 -18.98
N GLY A 59 11.14 -4.94 -19.54
CA GLY A 59 10.55 -3.74 -20.14
C GLY A 59 10.10 -2.74 -19.09
N THR A 60 8.81 -2.55 -18.92
CA THR A 60 8.25 -1.74 -17.83
C THR A 60 8.28 -2.53 -16.53
N ASP A 61 9.02 -2.06 -15.54
CA ASP A 61 9.09 -2.68 -14.23
C ASP A 61 7.82 -2.43 -13.39
N GLY A 62 7.71 -3.16 -12.27
CA GLY A 62 6.53 -3.07 -11.41
C GLY A 62 6.41 -1.74 -10.65
N LEU A 63 7.51 -1.04 -10.39
CA LEU A 63 7.46 0.27 -9.75
C LEU A 63 6.86 1.33 -10.69
N GLU A 64 7.27 1.31 -11.95
CA GLU A 64 6.71 2.20 -12.97
C GLU A 64 5.25 1.86 -13.27
N ALA A 65 4.91 0.56 -13.37
CA ALA A 65 3.53 0.11 -13.52
C ALA A 65 2.65 0.55 -12.33
N THR A 66 3.17 0.45 -11.11
CA THR A 66 2.49 0.92 -9.89
C THR A 66 2.20 2.42 -9.97
N ARG A 67 3.18 3.24 -10.39
CA ARG A 67 2.97 4.68 -10.58
C ARG A 67 1.88 4.98 -11.62
N GLN A 68 1.89 4.27 -12.75
CA GLN A 68 0.89 4.45 -13.81
C GLN A 68 -0.52 4.07 -13.35
N ILE A 69 -0.69 2.92 -12.69
CA ILE A 69 -1.98 2.49 -12.13
C ILE A 69 -2.47 3.49 -11.08
N SER A 70 -1.56 3.96 -10.23
CA SER A 70 -1.90 4.88 -9.15
C SER A 70 -2.27 6.28 -9.63
N ALA A 71 -1.70 6.73 -10.74
CA ALA A 71 -1.99 8.03 -11.33
C ALA A 71 -3.23 8.01 -12.26
N ASP A 72 -3.74 6.83 -12.61
CA ASP A 72 -4.86 6.69 -13.54
C ASP A 72 -6.20 6.96 -12.82
N PRO A 73 -6.97 7.98 -13.23
CA PRO A 73 -8.26 8.30 -12.60
C PRO A 73 -9.30 7.17 -12.71
N ASP A 74 -9.23 6.35 -13.77
CA ASP A 74 -10.15 5.24 -13.98
C ASP A 74 -9.82 4.03 -13.09
N LEU A 75 -8.61 4.01 -12.51
CA LEU A 75 -8.12 2.96 -11.60
C LEU A 75 -7.97 3.45 -10.15
N ARG A 76 -8.63 4.54 -9.79
CA ARG A 76 -8.54 5.15 -8.44
C ARG A 76 -8.87 4.18 -7.30
N ASP A 77 -9.76 3.22 -7.53
CA ASP A 77 -10.17 2.23 -6.54
C ASP A 77 -9.34 0.94 -6.57
N THR A 78 -8.56 0.72 -7.64
CA THR A 78 -7.63 -0.41 -7.77
C THR A 78 -6.43 -0.23 -6.84
N LYS A 79 -6.17 -1.20 -5.98
CA LYS A 79 -5.03 -1.23 -5.06
C LYS A 79 -3.85 -1.98 -5.70
N VAL A 80 -2.63 -1.63 -5.30
CA VAL A 80 -1.44 -2.38 -5.74
C VAL A 80 -0.75 -2.98 -4.53
N LEU A 81 -0.69 -4.30 -4.47
CA LEU A 81 0.11 -5.06 -3.51
C LEU A 81 1.40 -5.50 -4.19
N VAL A 82 2.51 -4.91 -3.79
CA VAL A 82 3.83 -5.31 -4.33
C VAL A 82 4.28 -6.61 -3.66
N LEU A 83 4.70 -7.57 -4.48
CA LEU A 83 5.17 -8.88 -4.05
C LEU A 83 6.50 -9.18 -4.76
N THR A 84 7.62 -9.25 -4.02
CA THR A 84 8.96 -9.39 -4.61
C THR A 84 9.85 -10.34 -3.82
N THR A 85 10.86 -10.89 -4.49
CA THR A 85 11.91 -11.71 -3.84
C THR A 85 13.01 -10.85 -3.21
N PHE A 86 13.04 -9.55 -3.48
CA PHE A 86 14.13 -8.67 -3.06
C PHE A 86 13.73 -7.83 -1.87
N ASP A 87 14.43 -8.05 -0.76
CA ASP A 87 14.34 -7.25 0.46
C ASP A 87 15.33 -6.07 0.40
N VAL A 88 15.12 -5.17 -0.58
CA VAL A 88 15.92 -3.95 -0.73
C VAL A 88 15.09 -2.77 -0.25
N ASP A 89 15.56 -2.09 0.80
CA ASP A 89 14.86 -0.98 1.46
C ASP A 89 14.44 0.13 0.48
N GLU A 90 15.25 0.38 -0.54
CA GLU A 90 14.98 1.37 -1.59
C GLU A 90 13.70 1.05 -2.38
N TYR A 91 13.45 -0.23 -2.69
CA TYR A 91 12.24 -0.64 -3.43
C TYR A 91 10.96 -0.52 -2.62
N VAL A 92 11.01 -0.80 -1.32
CA VAL A 92 9.86 -0.62 -0.42
C VAL A 92 9.41 0.84 -0.45
N PHE A 93 10.38 1.75 -0.30
CA PHE A 93 10.10 3.18 -0.29
C PHE A 93 9.57 3.67 -1.63
N GLU A 94 10.19 3.29 -2.74
CA GLU A 94 9.77 3.68 -4.09
C GLU A 94 8.38 3.14 -4.43
N ALA A 95 8.08 1.88 -4.05
CA ALA A 95 6.77 1.28 -4.25
C ALA A 95 5.67 2.07 -3.53
N LEU A 96 5.83 2.33 -2.23
CA LEU A 96 4.86 3.05 -1.42
C LEU A 96 4.69 4.50 -1.91
N ARG A 97 5.78 5.18 -2.25
CA ARG A 97 5.73 6.52 -2.83
C ARG A 97 5.09 6.53 -4.22
N GLY A 98 5.27 5.45 -4.99
CA GLY A 98 4.62 5.22 -6.28
C GLY A 98 3.13 4.93 -6.19
N GLY A 99 2.59 4.77 -4.98
CA GLY A 99 1.17 4.51 -4.73
C GLY A 99 0.83 3.06 -4.41
N ALA A 100 1.82 2.21 -4.08
CA ALA A 100 1.52 0.87 -3.57
C ALA A 100 0.74 0.94 -2.26
N SER A 101 -0.26 0.08 -2.13
CA SER A 101 -1.13 -0.05 -0.96
C SER A 101 -0.57 -1.03 0.08
N GLY A 102 0.40 -1.85 -0.33
CA GLY A 102 1.08 -2.82 0.52
C GLY A 102 2.33 -3.39 -0.13
N PHE A 103 3.15 -4.04 0.69
CA PHE A 103 4.39 -4.65 0.26
C PHE A 103 4.62 -5.97 1.02
N LEU A 104 4.93 -7.04 0.30
CA LEU A 104 5.26 -8.35 0.85
C LEU A 104 6.46 -8.97 0.13
N LEU A 105 7.10 -9.92 0.78
CA LEU A 105 8.10 -10.79 0.15
C LEU A 105 7.43 -12.03 -0.45
N LYS A 106 7.98 -12.58 -1.54
CA LYS A 106 7.43 -13.78 -2.22
C LYS A 106 7.59 -15.08 -1.40
N ASP A 107 8.40 -15.06 -0.35
CA ASP A 107 8.56 -16.18 0.61
C ASP A 107 7.53 -16.16 1.74
N VAL A 108 6.56 -15.25 1.68
CA VAL A 108 5.45 -15.15 2.63
C VAL A 108 4.59 -16.43 2.58
N GLU A 109 4.12 -16.86 3.76
CA GLU A 109 3.20 -17.98 3.84
C GLU A 109 1.88 -17.72 3.10
N PRO A 110 1.28 -18.73 2.42
CA PRO A 110 0.04 -18.56 1.67
C PRO A 110 -1.09 -17.89 2.47
N VAL A 111 -1.24 -18.23 3.75
CA VAL A 111 -2.26 -17.65 4.65
C VAL A 111 -2.04 -16.17 4.86
N GLU A 112 -0.78 -15.74 4.96
CA GLU A 112 -0.42 -14.32 5.13
C GLU A 112 -0.69 -13.53 3.86
N LEU A 113 -0.43 -14.09 2.67
CA LEU A 113 -0.78 -13.46 1.40
C LEU A 113 -2.29 -13.26 1.27
N LEU A 114 -3.09 -14.29 1.58
CA LEU A 114 -4.55 -14.21 1.54
C LEU A 114 -5.08 -13.17 2.54
N HIS A 115 -4.50 -13.12 3.73
CA HIS A 115 -4.82 -12.09 4.72
C HIS A 115 -4.49 -10.69 4.21
N ALA A 116 -3.29 -10.53 3.64
CA ALA A 116 -2.84 -9.27 3.05
C ALA A 116 -3.80 -8.75 1.97
N LEU A 117 -4.22 -9.62 1.06
CA LEU A 117 -5.16 -9.27 0.01
C LEU A 117 -6.51 -8.80 0.58
N ARG A 118 -7.03 -9.46 1.63
CA ARG A 118 -8.28 -9.04 2.30
C ARG A 118 -8.13 -7.67 2.96
N VAL A 119 -7.01 -7.43 3.64
CA VAL A 119 -6.72 -6.16 4.32
C VAL A 119 -6.58 -5.02 3.31
N VAL A 120 -5.82 -5.24 2.24
CA VAL A 120 -5.62 -4.24 1.17
C VAL A 120 -6.93 -3.94 0.44
N ALA A 121 -7.75 -4.96 0.14
CA ALA A 121 -9.08 -4.76 -0.46
C ALA A 121 -10.00 -3.91 0.40
N ALA A 122 -9.90 -4.04 1.72
CA ALA A 122 -10.66 -3.23 2.68
C ALA A 122 -10.17 -1.75 2.77
N GLY A 123 -9.11 -1.39 2.03
CA GLY A 123 -8.49 -0.06 2.10
C GLY A 123 -7.61 0.15 3.32
N GLU A 124 -7.36 -0.90 4.10
CA GLU A 124 -6.40 -0.91 5.17
C GLU A 124 -5.01 -1.21 4.58
N ALA A 125 -3.97 -0.49 5.01
CA ALA A 125 -2.61 -0.80 4.55
C ALA A 125 -2.03 -1.94 5.37
N LEU A 126 -1.55 -2.95 4.68
CA LEU A 126 -0.70 -3.96 5.30
C LEU A 126 0.76 -3.52 5.13
N LEU A 127 1.22 -2.73 6.06
CA LEU A 127 2.64 -2.49 6.25
C LEU A 127 3.08 -3.37 7.42
N ALA A 128 3.80 -4.45 7.13
CA ALA A 128 4.44 -5.22 8.20
C ALA A 128 5.27 -4.27 9.08
N PRO A 129 5.35 -4.49 10.40
CA PRO A 129 6.13 -3.62 11.30
C PRO A 129 7.58 -3.45 10.87
N SER A 130 8.16 -4.46 10.21
CA SER A 130 9.49 -4.37 9.58
C SER A 130 9.52 -3.36 8.43
N VAL A 131 8.52 -3.36 7.56
CA VAL A 131 8.38 -2.42 6.42
C VAL A 131 8.16 -1.00 6.93
N THR A 132 7.31 -0.81 7.94
CA THR A 132 7.12 0.50 8.58
C THR A 132 8.41 1.03 9.19
N ARG A 133 9.18 0.20 9.92
CA ARG A 133 10.48 0.61 10.47
C ARG A 133 11.49 1.00 9.39
N ARG A 134 11.52 0.30 8.26
CA ARG A 134 12.39 0.62 7.12
C ARG A 134 11.99 1.92 6.45
N LEU A 135 10.71 2.15 6.26
CA LEU A 135 10.19 3.42 5.76
C LEU A 135 10.66 4.59 6.65
N ILE A 136 10.55 4.41 7.96
CA ILE A 136 11.01 5.39 8.96
C ILE A 136 12.52 5.65 8.84
N ALA A 137 13.34 4.59 8.72
CA ALA A 137 14.80 4.70 8.62
C ALA A 137 15.22 5.44 7.35
N GLU A 138 14.57 5.15 6.22
CA GLU A 138 14.85 5.82 4.93
C GLU A 138 14.49 7.32 4.98
N TYR A 139 13.34 7.68 5.60
CA TYR A 139 13.01 9.08 5.82
C TYR A 139 14.00 9.78 6.75
N ALA A 140 14.54 9.08 7.75
CA ALA A 140 15.53 9.61 8.67
C ALA A 140 16.88 9.94 7.99
N SER A 141 17.23 9.20 6.95
CA SER A 141 18.50 9.36 6.21
C SER A 141 18.48 10.49 5.20
N ARG A 142 17.31 11.02 4.82
CA ARG A 142 17.16 12.05 3.78
C ARG A 142 17.42 13.46 4.32
N PRO A 143 18.16 14.32 3.56
CA PRO A 143 18.34 15.72 3.92
C PRO A 143 16.97 16.45 4.03
N GLU A 144 16.84 17.33 5.02
CA GLU A 144 15.61 18.07 5.38
C GLU A 144 14.99 18.92 4.24
N ASN A 145 15.67 19.08 3.11
CA ASN A 145 15.27 19.99 2.03
C ASN A 145 14.15 19.47 1.07
N ARG A 146 13.55 18.32 1.34
CA ARG A 146 12.44 17.77 0.53
C ARG A 146 11.14 17.58 1.31
N ARG A 147 10.82 18.48 2.20
CA ARG A 147 9.50 18.52 2.85
C ARG A 147 8.48 19.02 1.83
N LEU A 148 7.68 18.10 1.27
CA LEU A 148 6.59 18.43 0.35
C LEU A 148 5.35 18.85 1.16
N HIS A 149 4.96 20.10 0.95
CA HIS A 149 3.69 20.78 1.25
C HIS A 149 2.98 20.58 2.61
N PRO A 150 3.08 21.60 3.49
CA PRO A 150 2.20 21.74 4.65
C PRO A 150 0.71 21.96 4.29
N SER A 151 0.37 22.17 3.00
CA SER A 151 -0.98 22.51 2.56
C SER A 151 -1.99 21.40 2.78
N ALA A 152 -1.62 20.12 2.54
CA ALA A 152 -2.52 18.99 2.74
C ALA A 152 -2.95 18.82 4.21
N LEU A 153 -2.08 19.17 5.16
CA LEU A 153 -2.41 19.08 6.59
C LEU A 153 -3.34 20.21 7.09
N ARG A 154 -3.53 21.28 6.30
CA ARG A 154 -4.37 22.43 6.72
C ARG A 154 -5.84 22.06 6.85
N GLU A 155 -6.31 21.09 6.08
CA GLU A 155 -7.69 20.61 6.10
C GLU A 155 -8.00 19.68 7.28
N LEU A 156 -6.96 19.19 7.97
CA LEU A 156 -7.11 18.29 9.09
C LEU A 156 -7.28 19.09 10.40
N THR A 157 -8.25 18.64 11.19
CA THR A 157 -8.40 19.09 12.59
C THR A 157 -7.22 18.57 13.44
N ASP A 158 -7.01 19.15 14.63
CA ASP A 158 -5.95 18.71 15.54
C ASP A 158 -6.10 17.23 15.91
N ARG A 159 -7.34 16.76 16.10
CA ARG A 159 -7.63 15.34 16.37
C ARG A 159 -7.28 14.44 15.19
N GLU A 160 -7.55 14.87 13.97
CA GLU A 160 -7.20 14.12 12.77
C GLU A 160 -5.68 14.09 12.55
N ARG A 161 -4.96 15.16 12.88
CA ARG A 161 -3.48 15.17 12.86
C ARG A 161 -2.89 14.23 13.89
N GLU A 162 -3.46 14.18 15.10
CA GLU A 162 -3.07 13.22 16.13
C GLU A 162 -3.26 11.77 15.66
N VAL A 163 -4.43 11.45 15.11
CA VAL A 163 -4.70 10.13 14.52
C VAL A 163 -3.74 9.82 13.38
N LEU A 164 -3.48 10.77 12.48
CA LEU A 164 -2.53 10.60 11.37
C LEU A 164 -1.11 10.31 11.88
N ALA A 165 -0.67 10.96 12.95
CA ALA A 165 0.63 10.68 13.55
C ALA A 165 0.71 9.26 14.14
N LEU A 166 -0.36 8.75 14.75
CA LEU A 166 -0.43 7.37 15.25
C LEU A 166 -0.45 6.35 14.11
N VAL A 167 -1.18 6.65 13.02
CA VAL A 167 -1.15 5.84 11.77
C VAL A 167 0.28 5.76 11.23
N ALA A 168 0.99 6.88 11.17
CA ALA A 168 2.38 6.94 10.71
C ALA A 168 3.34 6.20 11.66
N GLY A 169 2.98 6.10 12.94
CA GLY A 169 3.69 5.26 13.91
C GLY A 169 3.44 3.75 13.76
N GLY A 170 2.58 3.35 12.80
CA GLY A 170 2.27 1.94 12.52
C GLY A 170 1.17 1.33 13.38
N LEU A 171 0.44 2.12 14.19
CA LEU A 171 -0.62 1.60 15.06
C LEU A 171 -1.83 1.16 14.22
N SER A 172 -2.44 0.03 14.56
CA SER A 172 -3.74 -0.42 14.04
C SER A 172 -4.90 0.46 14.54
N ASN A 173 -6.10 0.29 13.99
CA ASN A 173 -7.28 1.03 14.47
C ASN A 173 -7.62 0.70 15.93
N ASP A 174 -7.38 -0.55 16.37
CA ASP A 174 -7.61 -0.99 17.74
C ASP A 174 -6.60 -0.34 18.70
N GLU A 175 -5.30 -0.34 18.35
CA GLU A 175 -4.27 0.33 19.14
C GLU A 175 -4.46 1.85 19.18
N ILE A 176 -4.92 2.48 18.08
CA ILE A 176 -5.30 3.90 18.08
C ILE A 176 -6.46 4.16 19.02
N ALA A 177 -7.46 3.26 19.02
CA ALA A 177 -8.62 3.36 19.90
C ALA A 177 -8.22 3.28 21.37
N GLU A 178 -7.35 2.35 21.73
CA GLU A 178 -6.78 2.22 23.08
C GLU A 178 -5.99 3.48 23.47
N HIS A 179 -5.09 3.93 22.59
CA HIS A 179 -4.24 5.11 22.84
C HIS A 179 -5.04 6.37 23.08
N LEU A 180 -6.13 6.56 22.33
CA LEU A 180 -6.96 7.76 22.35
C LEU A 180 -8.21 7.65 23.26
N VAL A 181 -8.40 6.48 23.90
CA VAL A 181 -9.55 6.16 24.76
C VAL A 181 -10.88 6.37 24.02
N ILE A 182 -10.98 5.81 22.81
CA ILE A 182 -12.18 5.85 21.95
C ILE A 182 -12.55 4.42 21.51
N SER A 183 -13.69 4.25 20.83
CA SER A 183 -14.02 2.96 20.25
C SER A 183 -13.23 2.68 18.97
N PRO A 184 -12.95 1.39 18.61
CA PRO A 184 -12.34 1.03 17.33
C PRO A 184 -13.12 1.57 16.11
N ALA A 185 -14.44 1.60 16.18
CA ALA A 185 -15.30 2.17 15.14
C ALA A 185 -15.06 3.68 14.99
N THR A 186 -14.83 4.40 16.07
CA THR A 186 -14.50 5.84 16.07
C THR A 186 -13.12 6.06 15.46
N ALA A 187 -12.11 5.25 15.82
CA ALA A 187 -10.77 5.32 15.25
C ALA A 187 -10.82 5.10 13.73
N ARG A 188 -11.52 4.04 13.25
CA ARG A 188 -11.73 3.78 11.82
C ARG A 188 -12.40 4.96 11.11
N THR A 189 -13.39 5.59 11.74
CA THR A 189 -14.08 6.76 11.17
C THR A 189 -13.11 7.95 11.01
N HIS A 190 -12.23 8.20 11.98
CA HIS A 190 -11.21 9.25 11.87
C HIS A 190 -10.25 8.95 10.71
N VAL A 191 -9.72 7.74 10.62
CA VAL A 191 -8.83 7.33 9.53
C VAL A 191 -9.50 7.51 8.17
N SER A 192 -10.74 7.06 8.01
CA SER A 192 -11.51 7.22 6.76
C SER A 192 -11.73 8.68 6.39
N ARG A 193 -12.06 9.54 7.36
CA ARG A 193 -12.21 10.99 7.14
C ARG A 193 -10.92 11.66 6.72
N ILE A 194 -9.79 11.27 7.33
CA ILE A 194 -8.47 11.75 6.93
C ILE A 194 -8.21 11.37 5.48
N MET A 195 -8.39 10.09 5.11
CA MET A 195 -8.20 9.64 3.73
C MET A 195 -9.01 10.46 2.73
N THR A 196 -10.29 10.72 3.05
CA THR A 196 -11.17 11.53 2.19
C THR A 196 -10.69 12.97 2.04
N LYS A 197 -10.30 13.62 3.16
CA LYS A 197 -9.87 15.03 3.16
C LYS A 197 -8.59 15.28 2.36
N ILE A 198 -7.65 14.36 2.42
CA ILE A 198 -6.36 14.49 1.76
C ILE A 198 -6.27 13.69 0.45
N ALA A 199 -7.39 13.12 0.00
CA ALA A 199 -7.50 12.29 -1.20
C ALA A 199 -6.52 11.11 -1.22
N ALA A 200 -6.23 10.52 -0.06
CA ALA A 200 -5.41 9.32 0.03
C ALA A 200 -6.21 8.08 -0.37
N ARG A 201 -5.62 7.22 -1.20
CA ARG A 201 -6.27 5.99 -1.70
C ARG A 201 -6.41 4.90 -0.62
N ASP A 202 -5.49 4.89 0.31
CA ASP A 202 -5.37 3.87 1.35
C ASP A 202 -4.53 4.38 2.52
N ARG A 203 -4.41 3.54 3.55
CA ARG A 203 -3.67 3.83 4.76
C ARG A 203 -2.15 3.99 4.51
N ALA A 204 -1.57 3.30 3.51
CA ALA A 204 -0.14 3.43 3.21
C ALA A 204 0.19 4.85 2.75
N GLN A 205 -0.70 5.46 1.96
CA GLN A 205 -0.55 6.84 1.52
C GLN A 205 -0.65 7.85 2.67
N LEU A 206 -1.39 7.53 3.74
CA LEU A 206 -1.40 8.34 4.96
C LEU A 206 -0.01 8.34 5.63
N VAL A 207 0.64 7.17 5.70
CA VAL A 207 1.98 7.05 6.29
C VAL A 207 2.98 7.87 5.46
N VAL A 208 3.01 7.68 4.14
CA VAL A 208 3.89 8.46 3.25
C VAL A 208 3.70 9.96 3.45
N LEU A 209 2.45 10.43 3.43
CA LEU A 209 2.13 11.85 3.59
C LEU A 209 2.56 12.40 4.96
N ALA A 210 2.35 11.66 6.04
CA ALA A 210 2.73 12.10 7.38
C ALA A 210 4.25 12.37 7.51
N TYR A 211 5.06 11.52 6.87
CA TYR A 211 6.51 11.72 6.81
C TYR A 211 6.90 12.83 5.83
N GLU A 212 6.34 12.88 4.62
CA GLU A 212 6.65 13.90 3.61
C GLU A 212 6.26 15.31 4.07
N SER A 213 5.16 15.45 4.81
CA SER A 213 4.73 16.72 5.38
C SER A 213 5.51 17.16 6.62
N GLY A 214 6.34 16.27 7.19
CA GLY A 214 7.06 16.53 8.43
C GLY A 214 6.18 16.53 9.69
N LEU A 215 4.93 16.03 9.61
CA LEU A 215 4.06 15.82 10.77
C LEU A 215 4.71 14.86 11.77
N VAL A 216 5.37 13.84 11.25
CA VAL A 216 6.15 12.88 12.02
C VAL A 216 7.60 12.94 11.54
N THR A 217 8.52 13.02 12.47
CA THR A 217 9.95 12.91 12.20
C THR A 217 10.46 11.58 12.76
N PRO A 218 11.29 10.85 11.98
CA PRO A 218 11.89 9.63 12.51
C PRO A 218 12.69 9.92 13.77
N LYS A 219 12.46 9.17 14.85
CA LYS A 219 13.37 9.22 15.99
C LYS A 219 14.71 8.64 15.52
N ARG A 220 15.79 9.44 15.56
CA ARG A 220 17.15 8.91 15.42
C ARG A 220 17.36 7.90 16.55
N LEU A 221 17.57 6.64 16.18
CA LEU A 221 18.08 5.61 17.08
C LEU A 221 19.54 5.90 17.42
#